data_00e1e7f75cf84ccbd092bf5db4ed8693
#
_entry.id   00e1e7f75cf84ccbd092bf5db4ed8693
#
_cell.length_a   1.000
_cell.length_b   1.000
_cell.length_c   1.000
_cell.angle_alpha   90.00
_cell.angle_beta   90.00
_cell.angle_gamma   90.00
#
_symmetry.space_group_name_H-M   'P 1'
#
loop_
_entity.id
_entity.type
_entity.pdbx_description
1 polymer ?
#
loop_
_entity_poly.entity_id
_entity_poly.type
_entity_poly.pdbx_seq_one_letter_code
_entity_poly.pdbx_strand_id
1 'polypeptide(L)'
;IAVTGVQTCALPISGVQPPTLITSDTEALYDFRARHGDIVLKPLYGGGGSGVARLLADDPNLDALLDLHKMIGREPVIAQKFIPAVSKGDKRILLVDGEPVGAINRVPNAGQIRSNLAVGGRAEAVELTARDRELCGVIGPELKARGLMFVGIDVIGDYLTEINVTSPTGARALKRFTGVDATEIMWDRVEQIRATA
;
A
#
# COMPACT_ATOMS: atom_id res chain seq x y z
N ILE A 1 8.47 -18.03 3.40
CA ILE A 1 8.37 -16.81 2.60
C ILE A 1 7.62 -15.80 3.45
N ALA A 2 8.31 -14.78 3.94
CA ALA A 2 7.64 -13.69 4.63
C ALA A 2 6.85 -12.89 3.59
N VAL A 3 5.54 -13.03 3.60
CA VAL A 3 4.63 -12.15 2.83
C VAL A 3 4.63 -10.81 3.57
N THR A 4 5.37 -9.83 3.08
CA THR A 4 5.53 -8.53 3.73
C THR A 4 4.38 -7.57 3.47
N GLY A 5 3.43 -7.93 2.62
CA GLY A 5 2.21 -7.17 2.36
C GLY A 5 1.08 -8.07 1.90
N VAL A 6 -0.11 -7.85 2.42
CA VAL A 6 -1.34 -8.37 1.80
C VAL A 6 -1.76 -7.34 0.79
N GLN A 7 -1.81 -7.75 -0.48
CA GLN A 7 -2.32 -6.85 -1.51
C GLN A 7 -3.79 -6.55 -1.23
N THR A 8 -4.19 -5.31 -1.43
CA THR A 8 -5.55 -4.83 -1.15
C THR A 8 -6.66 -5.66 -1.78
N CYS A 9 -6.35 -6.36 -2.88
CA CYS A 9 -7.28 -7.26 -3.57
C CYS A 9 -7.67 -8.52 -2.77
N ALA A 10 -6.94 -8.86 -1.71
CA ALA A 10 -7.26 -10.01 -0.85
C ALA A 10 -8.40 -9.72 0.16
N LEU A 11 -8.83 -8.46 0.26
CA LEU A 11 -9.91 -8.04 1.14
C LEU A 11 -11.13 -7.57 0.32
N PRO A 12 -12.36 -7.81 0.80
CA PRO A 12 -13.59 -7.37 0.12
C PRO A 12 -13.83 -5.86 0.34
N ILE A 13 -12.88 -5.01 -0.07
CA ILE A 13 -12.88 -3.56 0.13
C ILE A 13 -13.10 -2.80 -1.17
N SER A 14 -14.17 -3.14 -1.88
CA SER A 14 -14.55 -2.45 -3.12
C SER A 14 -14.79 -0.95 -2.88
N GLY A 15 -14.42 -0.13 -3.85
CA GLY A 15 -14.68 1.32 -3.82
C GLY A 15 -13.61 2.17 -3.13
N VAL A 16 -12.68 1.57 -2.39
CA VAL A 16 -11.58 2.33 -1.74
C VAL A 16 -10.24 2.17 -2.45
N GLN A 17 -10.13 1.23 -3.38
CA GLN A 17 -8.94 0.99 -4.19
C GLN A 17 -9.03 1.70 -5.54
N PRO A 18 -7.91 2.08 -6.16
CA PRO A 18 -7.92 2.45 -7.57
C PRO A 18 -8.28 1.22 -8.43
N PRO A 19 -8.74 1.41 -9.68
CA PRO A 19 -8.91 0.30 -10.61
C PRO A 19 -7.69 -0.62 -10.61
N THR A 20 -7.91 -1.91 -10.35
CA THR A 20 -6.85 -2.91 -10.17
C THR A 20 -7.24 -4.19 -10.89
N LEU A 21 -6.30 -4.80 -11.59
CA LEU A 21 -6.40 -6.09 -12.25
C LEU A 21 -5.26 -6.98 -11.78
N ILE A 22 -5.55 -8.24 -11.47
CA ILE A 22 -4.53 -9.26 -11.20
C ILE A 22 -4.68 -10.33 -12.27
N THR A 23 -3.65 -10.50 -13.06
CA THR A 23 -3.71 -11.44 -14.18
C THR A 23 -2.32 -11.87 -14.65
N SER A 24 -2.26 -13.04 -15.28
CA SER A 24 -1.14 -13.49 -16.13
C SER A 24 -1.47 -13.37 -17.62
N ASP A 25 -2.69 -12.94 -17.95
CA ASP A 25 -3.15 -12.79 -19.32
C ASP A 25 -2.70 -11.43 -19.89
N THR A 26 -1.93 -11.49 -20.96
CA THR A 26 -1.35 -10.33 -21.63
C THR A 26 -2.43 -9.48 -22.31
N GLU A 27 -3.46 -10.08 -22.93
CA GLU A 27 -4.54 -9.35 -23.59
C GLU A 27 -5.36 -8.54 -22.56
N ALA A 28 -5.66 -9.15 -21.42
CA ALA A 28 -6.35 -8.47 -20.34
C ALA A 28 -5.57 -7.27 -19.80
N LEU A 29 -4.22 -7.33 -19.80
CA LEU A 29 -3.36 -6.20 -19.42
C LEU A 29 -3.38 -5.07 -20.44
N TYR A 30 -3.38 -5.38 -21.74
CA TYR A 30 -3.55 -4.39 -22.79
C TYR A 30 -4.89 -3.68 -22.68
N ASP A 31 -5.99 -4.44 -22.53
CA ASP A 31 -7.33 -3.91 -22.35
C ASP A 31 -7.44 -3.02 -21.10
N PHE A 32 -6.79 -3.43 -20.01
CA PHE A 32 -6.78 -2.65 -18.77
C PHE A 32 -6.05 -1.32 -18.99
N ARG A 33 -4.87 -1.33 -19.64
CA ARG A 33 -4.12 -0.12 -19.97
C ARG A 33 -4.89 0.79 -20.93
N ALA A 34 -5.52 0.23 -21.97
CA ALA A 34 -6.32 1.00 -22.92
C ALA A 34 -7.48 1.74 -22.23
N ARG A 35 -8.11 1.11 -21.21
CA ARG A 35 -9.24 1.72 -20.46
C ARG A 35 -8.79 2.75 -19.43
N HIS A 36 -7.60 2.59 -18.83
CA HIS A 36 -7.20 3.37 -17.66
C HIS A 36 -6.05 4.34 -17.91
N GLY A 37 -5.43 4.31 -19.10
CA GLY A 37 -4.26 5.12 -19.42
C GLY A 37 -2.99 4.60 -18.74
N ASP A 38 -2.25 5.50 -18.11
CA ASP A 38 -1.06 5.12 -17.34
C ASP A 38 -1.39 4.12 -16.24
N ILE A 39 -0.59 3.09 -16.15
CA ILE A 39 -0.73 2.03 -15.13
C ILE A 39 0.57 1.82 -14.35
N VAL A 40 0.45 1.19 -13.21
CA VAL A 40 1.59 0.67 -12.43
C VAL A 40 1.51 -0.84 -12.44
N LEU A 41 2.59 -1.50 -12.87
CA LEU A 41 2.78 -2.94 -12.70
C LEU A 41 3.51 -3.20 -11.39
N LYS A 42 3.03 -4.19 -10.66
CA LYS A 42 3.61 -4.64 -9.39
C LYS A 42 3.70 -6.17 -9.40
N PRO A 43 4.78 -6.77 -8.88
CA PRO A 43 4.80 -8.21 -8.64
C PRO A 43 3.76 -8.56 -7.56
N LEU A 44 3.15 -9.74 -7.67
CA LEU A 44 2.19 -10.24 -6.67
C LEU A 44 2.85 -10.44 -5.31
N TYR A 45 4.10 -10.90 -5.31
CA TYR A 45 4.91 -11.11 -4.12
C TYR A 45 6.10 -10.15 -4.12
N GLY A 46 6.38 -9.56 -2.96
CA GLY A 46 7.49 -8.63 -2.80
C GLY A 46 7.16 -7.52 -1.80
N GLY A 47 8.06 -6.58 -1.65
CA GLY A 47 7.89 -5.44 -0.75
C GLY A 47 8.91 -4.34 -1.01
N GLY A 48 8.75 -3.20 -0.32
CA GLY A 48 9.68 -2.08 -0.43
C GLY A 48 9.73 -1.39 -1.80
N GLY A 49 8.72 -1.61 -2.66
CA GLY A 49 8.66 -1.04 -4.02
C GLY A 49 9.57 -1.74 -5.04
N SER A 50 10.10 -2.92 -4.73
CA SER A 50 10.88 -3.72 -5.67
C SER A 50 9.99 -4.23 -6.81
N GLY A 51 10.46 -4.12 -8.06
CA GLY A 51 9.70 -4.57 -9.24
C GLY A 51 8.50 -3.70 -9.61
N VAL A 52 8.30 -2.56 -8.96
CA VAL A 52 7.22 -1.62 -9.30
C VAL A 52 7.66 -0.75 -10.48
N ALA A 53 6.89 -0.80 -11.57
CA ALA A 53 7.13 -0.03 -12.79
C ALA A 53 5.89 0.77 -13.19
N ARG A 54 6.05 2.05 -13.55
CA ARG A 54 5.02 2.83 -14.23
C ARG A 54 5.16 2.63 -15.73
N LEU A 55 4.05 2.38 -16.40
CA LEU A 55 3.90 2.33 -17.84
C LEU A 55 2.97 3.45 -18.27
N LEU A 56 3.41 4.24 -19.21
CA LEU A 56 2.58 5.24 -19.86
C LEU A 56 1.54 4.56 -20.76
N ALA A 57 0.48 5.27 -21.09
CA ALA A 57 -0.61 4.74 -21.93
C ALA A 57 -0.11 4.17 -23.27
N ASP A 58 0.97 4.74 -23.82
CA ASP A 58 1.59 4.40 -25.10
C ASP A 58 3.01 3.81 -24.96
N ASP A 59 3.41 3.40 -23.75
CA ASP A 59 4.75 2.87 -23.49
C ASP A 59 5.01 1.61 -24.33
N PRO A 60 6.05 1.57 -25.18
CA PRO A 60 6.37 0.42 -26.02
C PRO A 60 6.99 -0.75 -25.23
N ASN A 61 7.36 -0.54 -23.96
CA ASN A 61 8.09 -1.52 -23.16
C ASN A 61 7.18 -2.52 -22.43
N LEU A 62 5.86 -2.46 -22.59
CA LEU A 62 4.96 -3.38 -21.88
C LEU A 62 5.32 -4.84 -22.16
N ASP A 63 5.52 -5.21 -23.44
CA ASP A 63 5.87 -6.59 -23.81
C ASP A 63 7.19 -7.04 -23.19
N ALA A 64 8.23 -6.20 -23.28
CA ALA A 64 9.53 -6.50 -22.71
C ALA A 64 9.47 -6.69 -21.17
N LEU A 65 8.66 -5.89 -20.46
CA LEU A 65 8.46 -6.04 -19.03
C LEU A 65 7.68 -7.31 -18.68
N LEU A 66 6.66 -7.66 -19.48
CA LEU A 66 5.91 -8.89 -19.29
C LEU A 66 6.76 -10.13 -19.57
N ASP A 67 7.59 -10.09 -20.59
CA ASP A 67 8.54 -11.18 -20.90
C ASP A 67 9.56 -11.35 -19.78
N LEU A 68 10.14 -10.24 -19.28
CA LEU A 68 11.03 -10.28 -18.13
C LEU A 68 10.34 -10.88 -16.90
N HIS A 69 9.08 -10.50 -16.64
CA HIS A 69 8.31 -11.03 -15.53
C HIS A 69 8.09 -12.55 -15.68
N LYS A 70 7.73 -13.03 -16.88
CA LYS A 70 7.55 -14.45 -17.19
C LYS A 70 8.86 -15.25 -17.05
N MET A 71 10.02 -14.63 -17.32
CA MET A 71 11.33 -15.26 -17.12
C MET A 71 11.68 -15.44 -15.64
N ILE A 72 11.25 -14.51 -14.78
CA ILE A 72 11.50 -14.57 -13.33
C ILE A 72 10.55 -15.54 -12.62
N GLY A 73 9.30 -15.60 -13.05
CA GLY A 73 8.26 -16.45 -12.46
C GLY A 73 7.04 -16.58 -13.36
N ARG A 74 6.07 -17.38 -12.92
CA ARG A 74 4.78 -17.56 -13.61
C ARG A 74 3.61 -16.95 -12.82
N GLU A 75 3.91 -16.20 -11.79
CA GLU A 75 2.88 -15.58 -10.98
C GLU A 75 2.17 -14.47 -11.76
N PRO A 76 0.88 -14.25 -11.47
CA PRO A 76 0.17 -13.08 -12.00
C PRO A 76 0.85 -11.77 -11.61
N VAL A 77 0.71 -10.74 -12.43
CA VAL A 77 1.07 -9.36 -12.10
C VAL A 77 -0.15 -8.61 -11.58
N ILE A 78 0.10 -7.58 -10.80
CA ILE A 78 -0.90 -6.60 -10.41
C ILE A 78 -0.73 -5.40 -11.35
N ALA A 79 -1.74 -5.10 -12.15
CA ALA A 79 -1.87 -3.85 -12.88
C ALA A 79 -2.83 -2.93 -12.12
N GLN A 80 -2.41 -1.72 -11.85
CA GLN A 80 -3.20 -0.73 -11.13
C GLN A 80 -3.16 0.60 -11.86
N LYS A 81 -4.30 1.29 -11.96
CA LYS A 81 -4.34 2.65 -12.52
C LYS A 81 -3.34 3.54 -11.80
N PHE A 82 -2.51 4.26 -12.55
CA PHE A 82 -1.56 5.20 -11.97
C PHE A 82 -2.29 6.38 -11.33
N ILE A 83 -1.86 6.75 -10.12
CA ILE A 83 -2.42 7.88 -9.38
C ILE A 83 -1.39 9.01 -9.38
N PRO A 84 -1.59 10.11 -10.12
CA PRO A 84 -0.63 11.22 -10.21
C PRO A 84 -0.31 11.87 -8.86
N ALA A 85 -1.23 11.78 -7.90
CA ALA A 85 -1.05 12.32 -6.55
C ALA A 85 0.15 11.70 -5.80
N VAL A 86 0.73 10.58 -6.27
CA VAL A 86 1.95 9.99 -5.69
C VAL A 86 3.12 10.99 -5.66
N SER A 87 3.16 11.97 -6.57
CA SER A 87 4.16 13.05 -6.55
C SER A 87 4.09 13.92 -5.30
N LYS A 88 2.94 13.99 -4.64
CA LYS A 88 2.73 14.71 -3.37
C LYS A 88 3.00 13.84 -2.15
N GLY A 89 3.19 12.56 -2.35
CA GLY A 89 3.50 11.56 -1.33
C GLY A 89 2.55 10.37 -1.36
N ASP A 90 2.96 9.40 -0.58
CA ASP A 90 2.29 8.14 -0.29
C ASP A 90 2.18 8.06 1.23
N LYS A 91 0.97 8.27 1.73
CA LYS A 91 0.71 8.35 3.16
C LYS A 91 0.68 6.94 3.77
N ARG A 92 1.55 6.68 4.76
CA ARG A 92 1.51 5.50 5.61
C ARG A 92 0.68 5.82 6.85
N ILE A 93 -0.48 5.16 7.00
CA ILE A 93 -1.31 5.22 8.20
C ILE A 93 -1.05 3.94 9.01
N LEU A 94 -0.78 4.07 10.30
CA LEU A 94 -0.64 2.94 11.20
C LEU A 94 -1.95 2.73 11.95
N LEU A 95 -2.38 1.46 12.02
CA LEU A 95 -3.57 1.03 12.73
C LEU A 95 -3.20 0.02 13.82
N VAL A 96 -3.87 0.12 14.95
CA VAL A 96 -3.83 -0.84 16.06
C VAL A 96 -5.25 -1.33 16.32
N ASP A 97 -5.45 -2.65 16.30
CA ASP A 97 -6.78 -3.29 16.49
C ASP A 97 -7.86 -2.67 15.58
N GLY A 98 -7.50 -2.32 14.35
CA GLY A 98 -8.38 -1.71 13.35
C GLY A 98 -8.54 -0.19 13.45
N GLU A 99 -8.02 0.46 14.50
CA GLU A 99 -8.13 1.91 14.73
C GLU A 99 -6.89 2.66 14.27
N PRO A 100 -7.01 3.79 13.54
CA PRO A 100 -5.86 4.56 13.11
C PRO A 100 -5.23 5.32 14.29
N VAL A 101 -3.93 5.11 14.49
CA VAL A 101 -3.17 5.77 15.57
C VAL A 101 -2.34 6.95 15.08
N GLY A 102 -2.11 7.07 13.78
CA GLY A 102 -1.40 8.21 13.19
C GLY A 102 -0.87 7.92 11.79
N ALA A 103 -0.30 8.94 11.17
CA ALA A 103 0.19 8.86 9.79
C ALA A 103 1.51 9.60 9.59
N ILE A 104 2.26 9.17 8.58
CA ILE A 104 3.38 9.90 7.99
C ILE A 104 3.19 9.98 6.48
N ASN A 105 3.61 11.07 5.85
CA ASN A 105 3.68 11.16 4.41
C ASN A 105 5.09 10.77 3.94
N ARG A 106 5.18 9.90 2.95
CA ARG A 106 6.44 9.48 2.33
C ARG A 106 6.53 10.12 0.95
N VAL A 107 7.37 11.13 0.83
CA VAL A 107 7.54 11.88 -0.42
C VAL A 107 8.63 11.22 -1.25
N PRO A 108 8.37 10.83 -2.51
CA PRO A 108 9.39 10.28 -3.38
C PRO A 108 10.42 11.33 -3.77
N ASN A 109 11.61 10.89 -4.17
CA ASN A 109 12.59 11.78 -4.79
C ASN A 109 12.06 12.30 -6.14
N ALA A 110 12.56 13.45 -6.56
CA ALA A 110 12.16 14.05 -7.83
C ALA A 110 12.32 13.07 -9.00
N GLY A 111 11.28 12.92 -9.82
CA GLY A 111 11.25 12.01 -10.97
C GLY A 111 11.04 10.52 -10.61
N GLN A 112 10.89 10.18 -9.35
CA GLN A 112 10.61 8.81 -8.92
C GLN A 112 9.13 8.63 -8.52
N ILE A 113 8.65 7.39 -8.62
CA ILE A 113 7.31 6.99 -8.15
C ILE A 113 7.36 6.19 -6.85
N ARG A 114 8.54 5.69 -6.47
CA ARG A 114 8.74 4.92 -5.25
C ARG A 114 9.01 5.86 -4.09
N SER A 115 8.16 5.84 -3.09
CA SER A 115 8.17 6.69 -1.90
C SER A 115 8.66 5.99 -0.63
N ASN A 116 8.91 4.67 -0.72
CA ASN A 116 9.33 3.87 0.43
C ASN A 116 10.62 4.43 1.06
N LEU A 117 10.66 4.50 2.39
CA LEU A 117 11.81 5.02 3.13
C LEU A 117 13.10 4.20 2.86
N ALA A 118 12.96 2.91 2.60
CA ALA A 118 14.08 2.02 2.27
C ALA A 118 14.77 2.35 0.94
N VAL A 119 14.07 3.03 0.02
CA VAL A 119 14.62 3.42 -1.29
C VAL A 119 14.88 4.93 -1.38
N GLY A 120 14.95 5.64 -0.24
CA GLY A 120 15.32 7.05 -0.18
C GLY A 120 14.17 8.03 -0.12
N GLY A 121 12.92 7.57 0.01
CA GLY A 121 11.78 8.46 0.27
C GLY A 121 11.97 9.24 1.57
N ARG A 122 11.47 10.48 1.60
CA ARG A 122 11.52 11.37 2.77
C ARG A 122 10.22 11.30 3.55
N ALA A 123 10.30 11.04 4.87
CA ALA A 123 9.15 11.10 5.74
C ALA A 123 8.86 12.53 6.19
N GLU A 124 7.59 12.89 6.18
CA GLU A 124 7.07 14.17 6.67
C GLU A 124 5.89 13.94 7.62
N ALA A 125 5.68 14.88 8.54
CA ALA A 125 4.50 14.89 9.39
C ALA A 125 3.25 15.13 8.54
N VAL A 126 2.17 14.43 8.84
CA VAL A 126 0.87 14.64 8.21
C VAL A 126 -0.26 14.26 9.15
N GLU A 127 -1.35 14.99 9.09
CA GLU A 127 -2.58 14.65 9.78
C GLU A 127 -3.50 13.78 8.93
N LEU A 128 -4.35 13.01 9.59
CA LEU A 128 -5.38 12.22 8.92
C LEU A 128 -6.49 13.14 8.41
N THR A 129 -6.76 13.06 7.11
CA THR A 129 -7.88 13.75 6.48
C THR A 129 -9.22 13.04 6.78
N ALA A 130 -10.34 13.66 6.43
CA ALA A 130 -11.64 13.01 6.50
C ALA A 130 -11.68 11.73 5.64
N ARG A 131 -11.09 11.79 4.45
CA ARG A 131 -11.01 10.62 3.55
C ARG A 131 -10.16 9.49 4.13
N ASP A 132 -9.03 9.81 4.77
CA ASP A 132 -8.22 8.80 5.45
C ASP A 132 -9.00 8.07 6.54
N ARG A 133 -9.78 8.82 7.33
CA ARG A 133 -10.64 8.24 8.39
C ARG A 133 -11.75 7.36 7.81
N GLU A 134 -12.35 7.78 6.71
CA GLU A 134 -13.33 6.97 5.98
C GLU A 134 -12.70 5.65 5.50
N LEU A 135 -11.52 5.70 4.87
CA LEU A 135 -10.78 4.51 4.44
C LEU A 135 -10.49 3.57 5.63
N CYS A 136 -10.01 4.13 6.75
CA CYS A 136 -9.78 3.35 7.97
C CYS A 136 -11.07 2.74 8.52
N GLY A 137 -12.18 3.48 8.48
CA GLY A 137 -13.49 2.99 8.91
C GLY A 137 -14.03 1.83 8.08
N VAL A 138 -13.70 1.80 6.78
CA VAL A 138 -14.07 0.68 5.89
C VAL A 138 -13.25 -0.56 6.19
N ILE A 139 -11.93 -0.42 6.36
CA ILE A 139 -11.06 -1.59 6.48
C ILE A 139 -10.83 -2.04 7.93
N GLY A 140 -10.90 -1.13 8.89
CA GLY A 140 -10.61 -1.40 10.31
C GLY A 140 -11.38 -2.60 10.88
N PRO A 141 -12.72 -2.67 10.70
CA PRO A 141 -13.51 -3.80 11.16
C PRO A 141 -13.04 -5.14 10.59
N GLU A 142 -12.67 -5.18 9.31
CA GLU A 142 -12.19 -6.38 8.63
C GLU A 142 -10.80 -6.81 9.15
N LEU A 143 -9.90 -5.85 9.39
CA LEU A 143 -8.59 -6.11 9.97
C LEU A 143 -8.73 -6.70 11.37
N LYS A 144 -9.61 -6.11 12.17
CA LYS A 144 -9.91 -6.57 13.53
C LYS A 144 -10.53 -7.96 13.55
N ALA A 145 -11.51 -8.24 12.69
CA ALA A 145 -12.15 -9.56 12.59
C ALA A 145 -11.16 -10.66 12.22
N ARG A 146 -10.07 -10.32 11.52
CA ARG A 146 -8.99 -11.24 11.15
C ARG A 146 -7.87 -11.31 12.19
N GLY A 147 -7.97 -10.60 13.31
CA GLY A 147 -6.95 -10.57 14.35
C GLY A 147 -5.66 -9.85 13.93
N LEU A 148 -5.73 -8.97 12.92
CA LEU A 148 -4.59 -8.21 12.43
C LEU A 148 -4.35 -6.99 13.32
N MET A 149 -3.60 -7.21 14.40
CA MET A 149 -3.43 -6.24 15.49
C MET A 149 -2.68 -4.98 15.09
N PHE A 150 -1.58 -5.11 14.31
CA PHE A 150 -0.73 -3.98 13.92
C PHE A 150 -0.57 -3.94 12.42
N VAL A 151 -1.16 -2.94 11.78
CA VAL A 151 -1.25 -2.83 10.33
C VAL A 151 -0.81 -1.45 9.86
N GLY A 152 -0.09 -1.42 8.75
CA GLY A 152 0.21 -0.19 8.01
C GLY A 152 -0.54 -0.18 6.69
N ILE A 153 -1.31 0.87 6.42
CA ILE A 153 -1.94 1.05 5.11
C ILE A 153 -1.28 2.19 4.35
N ASP A 154 -1.25 2.07 3.04
CA ASP A 154 -0.70 3.08 2.15
C ASP A 154 -1.81 3.73 1.35
N VAL A 155 -1.84 5.07 1.38
CA VAL A 155 -2.88 5.89 0.74
C VAL A 155 -2.23 6.91 -0.18
N ILE A 156 -2.61 6.89 -1.46
CA ILE A 156 -2.20 7.88 -2.46
C ILE A 156 -3.45 8.62 -2.95
N GLY A 157 -3.49 9.93 -2.71
CA GLY A 157 -4.72 10.69 -2.96
C GLY A 157 -5.88 10.15 -2.12
N ASP A 158 -6.95 9.74 -2.80
CA ASP A 158 -8.17 9.22 -2.17
C ASP A 158 -8.25 7.69 -2.12
N TYR A 159 -7.15 6.99 -2.46
CA TYR A 159 -7.16 5.56 -2.68
C TYR A 159 -6.21 4.81 -1.75
N LEU A 160 -6.71 3.72 -1.21
CA LEU A 160 -5.92 2.69 -0.55
C LEU A 160 -5.15 1.88 -1.60
N THR A 161 -3.83 1.85 -1.51
CA THR A 161 -2.96 1.21 -2.51
C THR A 161 -2.25 -0.03 -2.01
N GLU A 162 -2.08 -0.17 -0.69
CA GLU A 162 -1.41 -1.32 -0.07
C GLU A 162 -1.85 -1.50 1.39
N ILE A 163 -1.86 -2.75 1.86
CA ILE A 163 -2.05 -3.12 3.27
C ILE A 163 -0.86 -3.97 3.71
N ASN A 164 -0.16 -3.52 4.73
CA ASN A 164 1.04 -4.15 5.27
C ASN A 164 0.72 -4.76 6.65
N VAL A 165 0.65 -6.09 6.73
CA VAL A 165 0.26 -6.82 7.94
C VAL A 165 1.42 -7.47 8.68
N THR A 166 2.61 -7.50 8.07
CA THR A 166 3.80 -8.07 8.68
C THR A 166 4.82 -6.97 8.93
N SER A 167 5.00 -6.56 10.18
CA SER A 167 6.00 -5.56 10.61
C SER A 167 5.96 -4.25 9.80
N PRO A 168 4.81 -3.54 9.74
CA PRO A 168 4.73 -2.30 8.98
C PRO A 168 5.75 -1.29 9.50
N THR A 169 6.47 -0.66 8.57
CA THR A 169 7.44 0.40 8.89
C THR A 169 6.74 1.74 9.12
N GLY A 170 7.42 2.68 9.77
CA GLY A 170 6.92 4.05 9.96
C GLY A 170 6.68 4.44 11.42
N ALA A 171 6.58 3.49 12.37
CA ALA A 171 6.32 3.78 13.78
C ALA A 171 7.35 4.74 14.41
N ARG A 172 8.66 4.55 14.10
CA ARG A 172 9.71 5.47 14.60
C ARG A 172 9.57 6.88 14.02
N ALA A 173 9.20 6.99 12.75
CA ALA A 173 8.97 8.29 12.12
C ALA A 173 7.73 8.98 12.69
N LEU A 174 6.65 8.23 12.88
CA LEU A 174 5.44 8.74 13.54
C LEU A 174 5.76 9.29 14.92
N LYS A 175 6.42 8.50 15.79
CA LYS A 175 6.82 8.94 17.14
C LYS A 175 7.67 10.21 17.09
N ARG A 176 8.63 10.27 16.16
CA ARG A 176 9.52 11.45 16.03
C ARG A 176 8.76 12.72 15.65
N PHE A 177 7.73 12.62 14.80
CA PHE A 177 7.01 13.79 14.29
C PHE A 177 5.83 14.20 15.16
N THR A 178 5.17 13.27 15.81
CA THR A 178 3.88 13.51 16.50
C THR A 178 3.96 13.22 18.01
N GLY A 179 4.99 12.55 18.48
CA GLY A 179 5.08 12.02 19.84
C GLY A 179 4.29 10.72 20.06
N VAL A 180 3.45 10.30 19.10
CA VAL A 180 2.62 9.10 19.22
C VAL A 180 3.47 7.84 19.05
N ASP A 181 3.51 6.99 20.06
CA ASP A 181 4.16 5.69 20.01
C ASP A 181 3.14 4.58 19.66
N ALA A 182 3.05 4.27 18.37
CA ALA A 182 2.14 3.21 17.91
C ALA A 182 2.47 1.82 18.49
N THR A 183 3.72 1.58 18.89
CA THR A 183 4.12 0.30 19.49
C THR A 183 3.69 0.19 20.94
N GLU A 184 3.73 1.28 21.70
CA GLU A 184 3.18 1.35 23.05
C GLU A 184 1.67 1.12 23.03
N ILE A 185 0.94 1.85 22.19
CA ILE A 185 -0.51 1.66 22.00
C ILE A 185 -0.85 0.19 21.65
N MET A 186 -0.05 -0.45 20.79
CA MET A 186 -0.24 -1.84 20.43
C MET A 186 -0.07 -2.76 21.66
N TRP A 187 0.96 -2.55 22.48
CA TRP A 187 1.20 -3.37 23.67
C TRP A 187 0.12 -3.18 24.72
N ASP A 188 -0.30 -1.94 24.99
CA ASP A 188 -1.42 -1.64 25.88
C ASP A 188 -2.69 -2.39 25.45
N ARG A 189 -2.94 -2.44 24.13
CA ARG A 189 -4.10 -3.14 23.60
C ARG A 189 -3.99 -4.66 23.78
N VAL A 190 -2.82 -5.24 23.57
CA VAL A 190 -2.56 -6.67 23.80
C VAL A 190 -2.78 -7.03 25.28
N GLU A 191 -2.30 -6.21 26.21
CA GLU A 191 -2.48 -6.41 27.64
C GLU A 191 -3.96 -6.34 28.05
N GLN A 192 -4.71 -5.37 27.52
CA GLN A 192 -6.15 -5.25 27.73
C GLN A 192 -6.90 -6.51 27.27
N ILE A 193 -6.59 -7.01 26.08
CA ILE A 193 -7.24 -8.23 25.55
C ILE A 193 -6.92 -9.43 26.45
N ARG A 194 -5.68 -9.57 26.91
CA ARG A 194 -5.30 -10.66 27.82
C ARG A 194 -6.00 -10.57 29.17
N ALA A 195 -6.23 -9.37 29.66
CA ALA A 195 -6.90 -9.17 30.96
C ALA A 195 -8.41 -9.51 30.91
N THR A 196 -9.00 -9.55 29.71
CA THR A 196 -10.43 -9.81 29.49
C THR A 196 -10.73 -11.20 28.94
N ALA A 197 -9.71 -11.99 28.61
CA ALA A 197 -9.81 -13.37 28.10
C ALA A 197 -9.71 -14.39 29.25
#